data_252752741c43a08414ace711eea64ad6
#
_entry.id   252752741c43a08414ace711eea64ad6
#
_cell.length_a   1.000
_cell.length_b   1.000
_cell.length_c   1.000
_cell.angle_alpha   90.00
_cell.angle_beta   90.00
_cell.angle_gamma   90.00
#
_symmetry.space_group_name_H-M   'P 1'
#
loop_
_entity.id
_entity.type
_entity.pdbx_description
1 polymer ?
#
loop_
_entity_poly.entity_id
_entity_poly.type
_entity_poly.pdbx_seq_one_letter_code
_entity_poly.pdbx_strand_id
1 'polypeptide(L)'
;MATKIEKKIKKLKRSKEYRVIMLIIVVLAAAIGYFFFNDTQPLPTYSSSQNEHGFYFYVEDEDYYFSANNLEGDQLFDKLGDIISMNFQPVSYNDARDILEKADASIEDDSKIWNIYDGSLVDAKWDGGATWNREHVWPNSRLGTDRVGGTDKNQASDLHNLRAADPGVNSSRSDRFYTAGSGENGTNDDGGYYPGDEHIGDVARILFYMVTMYDYLELTNDLNALLDESDHYTMDGARMGVLDLLFEWHKLDPVDEFERQRNDVIYAAQGNRNPYIDHPEYVHLIWENKTIDELIEPIEEETEEADVTTTSIDQFIEERRSIFL
;
A
#
# COMPACT_ATOMS: atom_id res chain seq x y z
N MET A 1 -56.23 26.43 -6.74
CA MET A 1 -56.69 25.79 -8.00
C MET A 1 -55.51 25.24 -8.76
N ALA A 2 -55.43 23.93 -9.00
CA ALA A 2 -54.37 23.37 -9.82
C ALA A 2 -54.49 23.88 -11.26
N THR A 3 -53.38 24.30 -11.89
CA THR A 3 -53.36 24.81 -13.24
C THR A 3 -53.79 23.75 -14.25
N LYS A 4 -54.21 24.14 -15.44
CA LYS A 4 -54.65 23.23 -16.52
C LYS A 4 -53.52 22.25 -16.88
N ILE A 5 -52.25 22.67 -16.65
CA ILE A 5 -51.03 21.87 -16.85
C ILE A 5 -50.91 20.80 -15.79
N GLU A 6 -51.12 21.11 -14.49
CA GLU A 6 -51.05 20.13 -13.40
C GLU A 6 -52.09 19.03 -13.56
N LYS A 7 -53.28 19.36 -14.01
CA LYS A 7 -54.34 18.36 -14.29
C LYS A 7 -53.94 17.44 -15.46
N LYS A 8 -53.26 17.98 -16.49
CA LYS A 8 -52.80 17.23 -17.66
C LYS A 8 -51.65 16.27 -17.27
N ILE A 9 -50.69 16.75 -16.45
CA ILE A 9 -49.60 15.94 -15.89
C ILE A 9 -50.15 14.81 -14.99
N LYS A 10 -51.15 15.12 -14.14
CA LYS A 10 -51.76 14.11 -13.26
C LYS A 10 -52.53 13.03 -14.03
N LYS A 11 -53.10 13.39 -15.20
CA LYS A 11 -53.77 12.44 -16.10
C LYS A 11 -52.75 11.58 -16.87
N LEU A 12 -51.64 12.19 -17.30
CA LEU A 12 -50.51 11.49 -17.97
C LEU A 12 -49.89 10.44 -17.04
N LYS A 13 -49.59 10.82 -15.77
CA LYS A 13 -49.01 9.91 -14.76
C LYS A 13 -49.92 8.71 -14.42
N ARG A 14 -51.17 8.74 -14.77
CA ARG A 14 -52.14 7.64 -14.58
C ARG A 14 -52.32 6.76 -15.79
N SER A 15 -51.79 7.15 -16.96
CA SER A 15 -51.93 6.36 -18.20
C SER A 15 -51.08 5.08 -18.12
N LYS A 16 -51.55 4.03 -18.81
CA LYS A 16 -50.83 2.75 -18.84
C LYS A 16 -49.51 2.90 -19.58
N GLU A 17 -49.50 3.71 -20.63
CA GLU A 17 -48.31 4.03 -21.43
C GLU A 17 -47.25 4.75 -20.56
N TYR A 18 -47.63 5.74 -19.76
CA TYR A 18 -46.69 6.43 -18.88
C TYR A 18 -46.04 5.49 -17.87
N ARG A 19 -46.84 4.58 -17.28
CA ARG A 19 -46.30 3.58 -16.32
C ARG A 19 -45.31 2.63 -17.00
N VAL A 20 -45.59 2.22 -18.23
CA VAL A 20 -44.68 1.37 -19.02
C VAL A 20 -43.36 2.11 -19.35
N ILE A 21 -43.48 3.36 -19.79
CA ILE A 21 -42.27 4.19 -20.08
C ILE A 21 -41.45 4.41 -18.84
N MET A 22 -42.07 4.72 -17.70
CA MET A 22 -41.36 4.89 -16.43
C MET A 22 -40.71 3.59 -15.96
N LEU A 23 -41.36 2.43 -16.16
CA LEU A 23 -40.76 1.14 -15.85
C LEU A 23 -39.52 0.87 -16.71
N ILE A 24 -39.61 1.16 -18.01
CA ILE A 24 -38.47 1.03 -18.95
C ILE A 24 -37.32 1.96 -18.52
N ILE A 25 -37.61 3.20 -18.14
CA ILE A 25 -36.59 4.15 -17.67
C ILE A 25 -35.91 3.64 -16.38
N VAL A 26 -36.68 3.10 -15.44
CA VAL A 26 -36.16 2.54 -14.19
C VAL A 26 -35.28 1.31 -14.47
N VAL A 27 -35.72 0.42 -15.37
CA VAL A 27 -34.95 -0.77 -15.77
C VAL A 27 -33.66 -0.36 -16.50
N LEU A 28 -33.73 0.63 -17.39
CA LEU A 28 -32.54 1.16 -18.06
C LEU A 28 -31.58 1.85 -17.09
N ALA A 29 -32.10 2.64 -16.16
CA ALA A 29 -31.29 3.27 -15.13
C ALA A 29 -30.65 2.23 -14.18
N ALA A 30 -31.38 1.17 -13.85
CA ALA A 30 -30.84 0.06 -13.07
C ALA A 30 -29.79 -0.75 -13.85
N ALA A 31 -30.01 -0.97 -15.16
CA ALA A 31 -29.05 -1.64 -16.02
C ALA A 31 -27.78 -0.76 -16.22
N ILE A 32 -27.93 0.54 -16.43
CA ILE A 32 -26.84 1.49 -16.50
C ILE A 32 -26.09 1.52 -15.16
N GLY A 33 -26.82 1.62 -14.03
CA GLY A 33 -26.23 1.54 -12.72
C GLY A 33 -25.47 0.22 -12.51
N TYR A 34 -26.06 -0.91 -12.90
CA TYR A 34 -25.40 -2.22 -12.82
C TYR A 34 -24.11 -2.27 -13.65
N PHE A 35 -24.10 -1.75 -14.89
CA PHE A 35 -22.90 -1.67 -15.72
C PHE A 35 -21.85 -0.69 -15.18
N PHE A 36 -22.25 0.45 -14.61
CA PHE A 36 -21.32 1.43 -14.06
C PHE A 36 -20.84 1.13 -12.63
N PHE A 37 -21.61 0.37 -11.84
CA PHE A 37 -21.25 0.02 -10.47
C PHE A 37 -20.77 -1.44 -10.31
N ASN A 38 -20.96 -2.29 -11.34
CA ASN A 38 -20.40 -3.65 -11.41
C ASN A 38 -19.31 -3.76 -12.49
N ASP A 39 -18.81 -2.66 -13.01
CA ASP A 39 -17.52 -2.67 -13.67
C ASP A 39 -16.45 -2.85 -12.57
N THR A 40 -16.42 -4.06 -12.01
CA THR A 40 -15.19 -4.55 -11.39
C THR A 40 -14.22 -4.56 -12.56
N GLN A 41 -13.34 -3.55 -12.61
CA GLN A 41 -12.19 -3.60 -13.51
C GLN A 41 -11.62 -5.01 -13.31
N PRO A 42 -11.41 -5.78 -14.39
CA PRO A 42 -10.77 -7.06 -14.22
C PRO A 42 -9.49 -6.83 -13.43
N LEU A 43 -9.29 -7.62 -12.39
CA LEU A 43 -8.02 -7.59 -11.65
C LEU A 43 -6.89 -7.69 -12.69
N PRO A 44 -5.82 -6.91 -12.54
CA PRO A 44 -4.70 -6.97 -13.46
C PRO A 44 -4.25 -8.42 -13.62
N THR A 45 -4.12 -8.86 -14.86
CA THR A 45 -3.57 -10.19 -15.14
C THR A 45 -2.05 -10.09 -14.99
N TYR A 46 -1.52 -10.79 -14.02
CA TYR A 46 -0.07 -10.91 -13.87
C TYR A 46 0.49 -11.81 -14.96
N SER A 47 1.71 -11.52 -15.41
CA SER A 47 2.48 -12.48 -16.16
C SER A 47 2.57 -13.78 -15.35
N SER A 48 2.22 -14.90 -15.95
CA SER A 48 2.29 -16.21 -15.29
C SER A 48 3.71 -16.77 -15.19
N SER A 49 4.69 -16.09 -15.80
CA SER A 49 6.09 -16.52 -15.82
C SER A 49 6.92 -15.70 -14.83
N GLN A 50 7.34 -16.36 -13.77
CA GLN A 50 8.35 -15.85 -12.87
C GLN A 50 9.71 -16.46 -13.23
N ASN A 51 10.79 -15.72 -13.03
CA ASN A 51 12.13 -16.30 -13.06
C ASN A 51 12.39 -17.12 -11.77
N GLU A 52 13.58 -17.72 -11.64
CA GLU A 52 13.96 -18.51 -10.46
C GLU A 52 14.01 -17.71 -9.15
N HIS A 53 14.02 -16.36 -9.22
CA HIS A 53 13.94 -15.45 -8.09
C HIS A 53 12.50 -15.02 -7.76
N GLY A 54 11.49 -15.54 -8.47
CA GLY A 54 10.09 -15.19 -8.27
C GLY A 54 9.67 -13.86 -8.91
N PHE A 55 10.48 -13.28 -9.78
CA PHE A 55 10.20 -12.01 -10.43
C PHE A 55 9.45 -12.18 -11.77
N TYR A 56 8.59 -11.22 -12.08
CA TYR A 56 7.82 -11.13 -13.32
C TYR A 56 8.39 -10.03 -14.21
N PHE A 57 9.04 -10.40 -15.33
CA PHE A 57 9.65 -9.43 -16.26
C PHE A 57 8.83 -9.14 -17.51
N TYR A 58 7.77 -9.88 -17.73
CA TYR A 58 6.90 -9.70 -18.87
C TYR A 58 5.48 -9.44 -18.41
N VAL A 59 4.94 -8.31 -18.88
CA VAL A 59 3.55 -7.88 -18.65
C VAL A 59 2.85 -7.90 -20.00
N GLU A 60 1.72 -8.58 -20.10
CA GLU A 60 0.97 -8.72 -21.34
C GLU A 60 0.29 -7.40 -21.75
N ASP A 61 -0.03 -7.26 -23.05
CA ASP A 61 -0.84 -6.17 -23.57
C ASP A 61 -2.13 -6.03 -22.75
N GLU A 62 -2.51 -4.78 -22.44
CA GLU A 62 -3.69 -4.44 -21.64
C GLU A 62 -3.57 -4.71 -20.14
N ASP A 63 -2.43 -5.18 -19.66
CA ASP A 63 -2.15 -5.28 -18.22
C ASP A 63 -2.00 -3.89 -17.57
N TYR A 64 -2.25 -3.83 -16.26
CA TYR A 64 -2.15 -2.59 -15.48
C TYR A 64 -0.79 -1.90 -15.59
N TYR A 65 0.30 -2.67 -15.65
CA TYR A 65 1.66 -2.17 -15.74
C TYR A 65 2.28 -2.24 -17.15
N PHE A 66 1.51 -2.52 -18.19
CA PHE A 66 2.03 -2.71 -19.55
C PHE A 66 2.92 -1.55 -20.02
N SER A 67 2.55 -0.31 -19.70
CA SER A 67 3.33 0.86 -20.13
C SER A 67 4.66 1.04 -19.38
N ALA A 68 4.92 0.24 -18.34
CA ALA A 68 6.18 0.20 -17.59
C ALA A 68 7.15 -0.88 -18.12
N ASN A 69 6.73 -1.70 -19.08
CA ASN A 69 7.58 -2.74 -19.67
C ASN A 69 8.89 -2.16 -20.25
N ASN A 70 9.99 -2.84 -19.98
CA ASN A 70 11.33 -2.49 -20.43
C ASN A 70 11.85 -1.12 -19.94
N LEU A 71 11.27 -0.55 -18.89
CA LEU A 71 11.77 0.63 -18.22
C LEU A 71 12.57 0.25 -16.97
N GLU A 72 13.58 1.07 -16.65
CA GLU A 72 14.49 0.93 -15.52
C GLU A 72 14.76 2.28 -14.87
N GLY A 73 15.25 2.29 -13.63
CA GLY A 73 15.68 3.49 -12.92
C GLY A 73 14.59 4.58 -12.84
N ASP A 74 15.00 5.83 -13.03
CA ASP A 74 14.11 7.00 -12.94
C ASP A 74 12.93 6.92 -13.92
N GLN A 75 13.13 6.34 -15.12
CA GLN A 75 12.06 6.21 -16.12
C GLN A 75 10.97 5.24 -15.66
N LEU A 76 11.37 4.16 -15.00
CA LEU A 76 10.42 3.22 -14.40
C LEU A 76 9.70 3.89 -13.22
N PHE A 77 10.43 4.56 -12.34
CA PHE A 77 9.88 5.24 -11.18
C PHE A 77 8.81 6.27 -11.57
N ASP A 78 9.13 7.18 -12.49
CA ASP A 78 8.18 8.18 -13.01
C ASP A 78 6.95 7.53 -13.65
N LYS A 79 7.17 6.46 -14.45
CA LYS A 79 6.09 5.73 -15.10
C LYS A 79 5.15 5.05 -14.11
N LEU A 80 5.68 4.45 -13.05
CA LEU A 80 4.87 3.86 -12.00
C LEU A 80 4.04 4.92 -11.27
N GLY A 81 4.62 6.09 -10.98
CA GLY A 81 3.88 7.24 -10.44
C GLY A 81 2.69 7.65 -11.31
N ASP A 82 2.90 7.74 -12.63
CA ASP A 82 1.83 8.01 -13.60
C ASP A 82 0.72 6.94 -13.55
N ILE A 83 1.10 5.65 -13.55
CA ILE A 83 0.16 4.53 -13.56
C ILE A 83 -0.71 4.53 -12.31
N ILE A 84 -0.08 4.60 -11.13
CA ILE A 84 -0.80 4.46 -9.86
C ILE A 84 -1.62 5.70 -9.49
N SER A 85 -1.31 6.86 -10.06
CA SER A 85 -2.07 8.09 -9.86
C SER A 85 -3.26 8.25 -10.82
N MET A 86 -3.22 7.60 -11.99
CA MET A 86 -4.17 7.83 -13.08
C MET A 86 -5.64 7.60 -12.70
N ASN A 87 -5.94 6.53 -11.98
CA ASN A 87 -7.30 6.15 -11.60
C ASN A 87 -7.53 6.25 -10.08
N PHE A 88 -6.62 6.87 -9.37
CA PHE A 88 -6.70 7.00 -7.93
C PHE A 88 -7.93 7.81 -7.49
N GLN A 89 -8.72 7.24 -6.61
CA GLN A 89 -9.91 7.85 -6.01
C GLN A 89 -9.76 7.86 -4.49
N PRO A 90 -9.36 8.99 -3.90
CA PRO A 90 -9.07 9.03 -2.48
C PRO A 90 -10.32 8.74 -1.65
N VAL A 91 -10.16 7.89 -0.66
CA VAL A 91 -11.17 7.51 0.33
C VAL A 91 -11.09 8.46 1.52
N SER A 92 -12.20 8.71 2.22
CA SER A 92 -12.11 9.50 3.45
C SER A 92 -11.45 8.71 4.58
N TYR A 93 -10.77 9.41 5.48
CA TYR A 93 -10.12 8.77 6.62
C TYR A 93 -11.12 7.98 7.49
N ASN A 94 -12.39 8.41 7.56
CA ASN A 94 -13.43 7.66 8.25
C ASN A 94 -13.81 6.37 7.51
N ASP A 95 -13.95 6.42 6.18
CA ASP A 95 -14.36 5.26 5.40
C ASP A 95 -13.24 4.22 5.30
N ALA A 96 -11.98 4.65 5.45
CA ALA A 96 -10.81 3.76 5.42
C ALA A 96 -10.95 2.59 6.41
N ARG A 97 -11.51 2.80 7.62
CA ARG A 97 -11.73 1.73 8.60
C ARG A 97 -12.60 0.58 8.07
N ASP A 98 -13.67 0.90 7.34
CA ASP A 98 -14.61 -0.09 6.83
C ASP A 98 -13.98 -0.92 5.68
N ILE A 99 -12.97 -0.34 5.01
CA ILE A 99 -12.20 -1.02 3.97
C ILE A 99 -11.09 -1.85 4.61
N LEU A 100 -10.42 -1.34 5.65
CA LEU A 100 -9.39 -2.08 6.38
C LEU A 100 -9.94 -3.35 7.06
N GLU A 101 -11.21 -3.37 7.49
CA GLU A 101 -11.89 -4.59 7.96
C GLU A 101 -11.74 -5.76 6.95
N LYS A 102 -11.56 -5.46 5.66
CA LYS A 102 -11.41 -6.45 4.58
C LYS A 102 -9.98 -6.52 4.05
N ALA A 103 -9.32 -5.38 3.94
CA ALA A 103 -7.97 -5.31 3.39
C ALA A 103 -6.95 -5.99 4.32
N ASP A 104 -7.09 -5.80 5.62
CA ASP A 104 -6.22 -6.39 6.63
C ASP A 104 -6.85 -7.64 7.28
N ALA A 105 -7.89 -8.23 6.65
CA ALA A 105 -8.49 -9.49 7.11
C ALA A 105 -7.48 -10.64 7.03
N SER A 106 -7.49 -11.51 8.02
CA SER A 106 -6.70 -12.73 8.01
C SER A 106 -7.08 -13.62 6.82
N ILE A 107 -6.08 -14.21 6.16
CA ILE A 107 -6.27 -15.17 5.08
C ILE A 107 -7.03 -16.44 5.56
N GLU A 108 -6.82 -16.83 6.81
CA GLU A 108 -7.44 -18.05 7.37
C GLU A 108 -8.86 -17.82 7.92
N ASP A 109 -9.16 -16.59 8.39
CA ASP A 109 -10.45 -16.25 9.02
C ASP A 109 -10.77 -14.77 8.77
N ASP A 110 -11.63 -14.49 7.80
CA ASP A 110 -12.05 -13.15 7.40
C ASP A 110 -12.85 -12.37 8.46
N SER A 111 -13.26 -13.05 9.55
CA SER A 111 -13.81 -12.39 10.73
C SER A 111 -12.75 -11.76 11.64
N LYS A 112 -11.46 -12.02 11.37
CA LYS A 112 -10.32 -11.50 12.09
C LYS A 112 -9.52 -10.55 11.23
N ILE A 113 -8.93 -9.54 11.86
CA ILE A 113 -7.98 -8.61 11.27
C ILE A 113 -6.58 -8.92 11.81
N TRP A 114 -5.60 -8.85 10.92
CA TRP A 114 -4.19 -9.07 11.27
C TRP A 114 -3.50 -7.72 11.48
N ASN A 115 -3.20 -7.43 12.75
CA ASN A 115 -2.55 -6.19 13.13
C ASN A 115 -1.08 -6.16 12.68
N ILE A 116 -0.68 -5.05 12.09
CA ILE A 116 0.73 -4.81 11.77
C ILE A 116 1.55 -4.68 13.07
N TYR A 117 2.80 -5.05 13.00
CA TYR A 117 3.85 -5.03 14.01
C TYR A 117 3.80 -6.19 15.00
N ASP A 118 2.72 -6.45 15.68
CA ASP A 118 2.62 -7.50 16.68
C ASP A 118 1.98 -8.80 16.15
N GLY A 119 1.49 -8.81 14.91
CA GLY A 119 0.88 -9.98 14.28
C GLY A 119 -0.38 -10.50 15.00
N SER A 120 -0.96 -9.73 15.89
CA SER A 120 -2.14 -10.17 16.64
C SER A 120 -3.38 -10.27 15.77
N LEU A 121 -4.15 -11.35 15.97
CA LEU A 121 -5.44 -11.57 15.32
C LEU A 121 -6.58 -11.18 16.26
N VAL A 122 -7.31 -10.13 15.88
CA VAL A 122 -8.44 -9.59 16.67
C VAL A 122 -9.71 -9.56 15.85
N ASP A 123 -10.86 -9.25 16.44
CA ASP A 123 -12.11 -9.12 15.68
C ASP A 123 -12.00 -8.00 14.64
N ALA A 124 -12.31 -8.32 13.38
CA ALA A 124 -12.18 -7.37 12.27
C ALA A 124 -13.15 -6.19 12.41
N LYS A 125 -14.32 -6.40 13.03
CA LYS A 125 -15.35 -5.38 13.14
C LYS A 125 -14.89 -4.18 13.95
N TRP A 126 -14.96 -3.00 13.33
CA TRP A 126 -14.61 -1.74 13.98
C TRP A 126 -15.45 -1.45 15.24
N ASP A 127 -14.79 -1.22 16.35
CA ASP A 127 -15.39 -0.98 17.68
C ASP A 127 -15.10 0.42 18.24
N GLY A 128 -14.75 1.36 17.36
CA GLY A 128 -14.38 2.72 17.78
C GLY A 128 -12.88 2.89 18.03
N GLY A 129 -12.07 1.92 17.68
CA GLY A 129 -10.62 1.94 17.85
C GLY A 129 -10.13 1.37 19.18
N ALA A 130 -10.96 0.55 19.84
CA ALA A 130 -10.61 -0.06 21.12
C ALA A 130 -9.79 -1.34 20.96
N THR A 131 -10.15 -2.17 19.96
CA THR A 131 -9.47 -3.45 19.66
C THR A 131 -8.35 -3.27 18.66
N TRP A 132 -8.57 -2.45 17.63
CA TRP A 132 -7.56 -2.05 16.66
C TRP A 132 -7.82 -0.61 16.20
N ASN A 133 -6.78 0.08 15.76
CA ASN A 133 -6.92 1.40 15.17
C ASN A 133 -6.17 1.51 13.84
N ARG A 134 -6.27 2.66 13.17
CA ARG A 134 -5.59 2.92 11.90
C ARG A 134 -4.20 3.43 12.19
N GLU A 135 -3.22 2.64 11.85
CA GLU A 135 -1.82 3.01 11.82
C GLU A 135 -1.48 3.69 10.50
N HIS A 136 -0.73 4.77 10.58
CA HIS A 136 -0.06 5.38 9.44
C HIS A 136 1.36 4.85 9.37
N VAL A 137 1.65 3.91 8.48
CA VAL A 137 2.99 3.32 8.32
C VAL A 137 4.01 4.41 7.96
N TRP A 138 3.69 5.29 7.04
CA TRP A 138 4.32 6.60 6.93
C TRP A 138 3.56 7.58 7.83
N PRO A 139 4.14 8.06 8.94
CA PRO A 139 3.41 8.85 9.94
C PRO A 139 2.76 10.10 9.37
N ASN A 140 1.57 10.43 9.84
CA ASN A 140 0.88 11.65 9.41
C ASN A 140 1.71 12.92 9.65
N SER A 141 2.48 12.99 10.74
CA SER A 141 3.37 14.13 11.03
C SER A 141 4.49 14.30 10.00
N ARG A 142 4.82 13.24 9.26
CA ARG A 142 5.89 13.19 8.25
C ARG A 142 5.38 13.16 6.81
N LEU A 143 4.11 13.52 6.59
CA LEU A 143 3.50 13.58 5.25
C LEU A 143 3.50 14.99 4.63
N GLY A 144 4.15 15.97 5.25
CA GLY A 144 4.19 17.33 4.72
C GLY A 144 2.82 18.04 4.71
N THR A 145 1.82 17.52 5.41
CA THR A 145 0.45 18.04 5.44
C THR A 145 -0.08 18.13 6.86
N ASP A 146 -1.17 18.85 7.05
CA ASP A 146 -1.88 18.92 8.32
C ASP A 146 -2.37 17.53 8.77
N ARG A 147 -2.63 17.41 10.07
CA ARG A 147 -3.19 16.19 10.64
C ARG A 147 -4.54 15.86 10.00
N VAL A 148 -4.70 14.63 9.53
CA VAL A 148 -5.91 14.17 8.87
C VAL A 148 -7.12 14.20 9.81
N GLY A 149 -8.22 14.77 9.34
CA GLY A 149 -9.53 14.70 9.97
C GLY A 149 -10.41 13.60 9.38
N GLY A 150 -11.51 13.26 10.04
CA GLY A 150 -12.35 12.13 9.66
C GLY A 150 -12.88 12.13 8.22
N THR A 151 -13.18 13.31 7.67
CA THR A 151 -13.74 13.47 6.32
C THR A 151 -12.70 13.81 5.25
N ASP A 152 -11.44 14.00 5.65
CA ASP A 152 -10.38 14.38 4.73
C ASP A 152 -10.05 13.23 3.78
N LYS A 153 -9.65 13.62 2.57
CA LYS A 153 -9.23 12.74 1.49
C LYS A 153 -7.90 13.25 0.95
N ASN A 154 -6.84 12.90 1.62
CA ASN A 154 -5.48 13.31 1.31
C ASN A 154 -4.50 12.14 1.47
N GLN A 155 -3.21 12.38 1.38
CA GLN A 155 -2.15 11.39 1.51
C GLN A 155 -2.24 10.56 2.79
N ALA A 156 -2.72 11.17 3.88
CA ALA A 156 -2.88 10.48 5.15
C ALA A 156 -4.13 9.59 5.20
N SER A 157 -5.01 9.63 4.21
CA SER A 157 -6.12 8.69 4.07
C SER A 157 -5.91 7.63 2.98
N ASP A 158 -4.73 7.60 2.36
CA ASP A 158 -4.36 6.58 1.39
C ASP A 158 -4.35 5.19 2.05
N LEU A 159 -5.12 4.26 1.48
CA LEU A 159 -5.30 2.93 2.04
C LEU A 159 -4.02 2.09 2.02
N HIS A 160 -3.11 2.33 1.05
CA HIS A 160 -1.82 1.64 1.04
C HIS A 160 -0.94 2.04 2.22
N ASN A 161 -1.08 3.28 2.73
CA ASN A 161 -0.36 3.76 3.92
C ASN A 161 -1.03 3.38 5.24
N LEU A 162 -2.30 2.99 5.22
CA LEU A 162 -3.06 2.68 6.44
C LEU A 162 -3.08 1.19 6.71
N ARG A 163 -2.79 0.77 7.94
CA ARG A 163 -2.88 -0.60 8.42
C ARG A 163 -3.68 -0.67 9.73
N ALA A 164 -4.31 -1.79 9.96
CA ALA A 164 -4.81 -2.08 11.31
C ALA A 164 -3.63 -2.34 12.26
N ALA A 165 -3.69 -1.80 13.46
CA ALA A 165 -2.69 -2.02 14.49
C ALA A 165 -3.32 -2.06 15.89
N ASP A 166 -2.70 -2.79 16.81
CA ASP A 166 -3.03 -2.71 18.25
C ASP A 166 -2.84 -1.26 18.74
N PRO A 167 -3.81 -0.68 19.47
CA PRO A 167 -3.74 0.72 19.91
C PRO A 167 -2.54 1.03 20.80
N GLY A 168 -2.08 0.07 21.60
CA GLY A 168 -0.91 0.22 22.48
C GLY A 168 0.39 0.20 21.67
N VAL A 169 0.48 -0.73 20.71
CA VAL A 169 1.63 -0.86 19.80
C VAL A 169 1.73 0.38 18.92
N ASN A 170 0.63 0.82 18.31
CA ASN A 170 0.58 2.06 17.52
C ASN A 170 1.02 3.29 18.34
N SER A 171 0.55 3.41 19.60
CA SER A 171 0.97 4.49 20.49
C SER A 171 2.46 4.41 20.84
N SER A 172 3.01 3.21 21.02
CA SER A 172 4.44 3.00 21.26
C SER A 172 5.29 3.36 20.05
N ARG A 173 4.83 2.98 18.85
CA ARG A 173 5.49 3.32 17.60
C ARG A 173 5.50 4.84 17.37
N SER A 174 4.39 5.54 17.68
CA SER A 174 4.28 6.99 17.52
C SER A 174 4.57 7.42 16.06
N ASP A 175 5.48 8.37 15.85
CA ASP A 175 5.91 8.85 14.52
C ASP A 175 7.41 8.62 14.26
N ARG A 176 7.96 7.59 14.91
CA ARG A 176 9.36 7.22 14.75
C ARG A 176 9.62 6.74 13.33
N PHE A 177 10.82 7.02 12.83
CA PHE A 177 11.34 6.36 11.65
C PHE A 177 11.64 4.88 11.95
N TYR A 178 11.85 4.10 10.90
CA TYR A 178 12.17 2.69 11.08
C TYR A 178 13.66 2.46 11.17
N THR A 179 14.05 1.51 12.02
CA THR A 179 15.44 1.17 12.31
C THR A 179 15.65 -0.33 12.40
N ALA A 180 16.91 -0.76 12.31
CA ALA A 180 17.28 -2.16 12.39
C ALA A 180 16.90 -2.79 13.73
N GLY A 181 16.53 -4.07 13.70
CA GLY A 181 16.19 -4.87 14.85
C GLY A 181 16.09 -6.34 14.51
N SER A 182 15.57 -7.16 15.42
CA SER A 182 15.27 -8.56 15.19
C SER A 182 14.22 -9.06 16.19
N GLY A 183 13.43 -10.05 15.78
CA GLY A 183 12.39 -10.65 16.60
C GLY A 183 11.13 -9.79 16.68
N GLU A 184 10.69 -9.49 17.90
CA GLU A 184 9.46 -8.72 18.14
C GLU A 184 9.63 -7.23 17.80
N ASN A 185 8.52 -6.55 17.54
CA ASN A 185 8.49 -5.12 17.32
C ASN A 185 8.91 -4.32 18.57
N GLY A 186 9.43 -3.11 18.35
CA GLY A 186 9.81 -2.26 19.49
C GLY A 186 10.59 -1.01 19.15
N THR A 187 10.74 -0.14 20.15
CA THR A 187 11.58 1.06 20.03
C THR A 187 13.02 0.73 20.34
N ASN A 188 13.95 1.32 19.59
CA ASN A 188 15.37 1.16 19.78
C ASN A 188 16.04 2.39 20.41
N ASP A 189 17.26 2.21 20.92
CA ASP A 189 18.03 3.27 21.60
C ASP A 189 18.40 4.44 20.68
N ASP A 190 18.38 4.23 19.35
CA ASP A 190 18.61 5.25 18.33
C ASP A 190 17.41 6.17 18.06
N GLY A 191 16.31 5.94 18.76
CA GLY A 191 15.06 6.69 18.59
C GLY A 191 14.13 6.18 17.50
N GLY A 192 14.54 5.14 16.74
CA GLY A 192 13.74 4.49 15.73
C GLY A 192 12.81 3.40 16.27
N TYR A 193 12.10 2.74 15.37
CA TYR A 193 11.17 1.66 15.66
C TYR A 193 11.43 0.46 14.75
N TYR A 194 11.53 -0.72 15.31
CA TYR A 194 11.60 -1.99 14.59
C TYR A 194 10.20 -2.59 14.44
N PRO A 195 9.72 -2.93 13.23
CA PRO A 195 8.33 -3.35 13.04
C PRO A 195 8.04 -4.81 13.38
N GLY A 196 9.05 -5.62 13.71
CA GLY A 196 8.95 -7.08 13.85
C GLY A 196 9.32 -7.81 12.57
N ASP A 197 9.92 -9.00 12.70
CA ASP A 197 10.49 -9.77 11.57
C ASP A 197 9.43 -10.09 10.49
N GLU A 198 8.17 -10.31 10.89
CA GLU A 198 7.06 -10.66 9.99
C GLU A 198 6.48 -9.47 9.20
N HIS A 199 6.97 -8.25 9.45
CA HIS A 199 6.37 -7.03 8.88
C HIS A 199 7.40 -6.10 8.22
N ILE A 200 8.67 -6.50 8.18
CA ILE A 200 9.74 -5.65 7.61
C ILE A 200 9.52 -5.39 6.13
N GLY A 201 9.17 -6.42 5.36
CA GLY A 201 8.89 -6.30 3.92
C GLY A 201 7.63 -5.50 3.63
N ASP A 202 6.55 -5.74 4.40
CA ASP A 202 5.31 -4.96 4.32
C ASP A 202 5.58 -3.46 4.45
N VAL A 203 6.33 -3.09 5.51
CA VAL A 203 6.71 -1.70 5.78
C VAL A 203 7.53 -1.13 4.63
N ALA A 204 8.55 -1.86 4.15
CA ALA A 204 9.38 -1.41 3.05
C ALA A 204 8.57 -1.12 1.79
N ARG A 205 7.70 -2.05 1.37
CA ARG A 205 6.86 -1.90 0.17
C ARG A 205 5.82 -0.79 0.29
N ILE A 206 5.31 -0.54 1.50
CA ILE A 206 4.42 0.60 1.77
C ILE A 206 5.20 1.91 1.62
N LEU A 207 6.41 2.02 2.17
CA LEU A 207 7.20 3.24 2.07
C LEU A 207 7.66 3.51 0.62
N PHE A 208 8.04 2.48 -0.13
CA PHE A 208 8.35 2.62 -1.57
C PHE A 208 7.13 3.09 -2.37
N TYR A 209 5.94 2.55 -2.09
CA TYR A 209 4.70 3.04 -2.71
C TYR A 209 4.47 4.51 -2.40
N MET A 210 4.64 4.94 -1.16
CA MET A 210 4.37 6.31 -0.75
C MET A 210 5.22 7.33 -1.49
N VAL A 211 6.52 7.09 -1.67
CA VAL A 211 7.39 8.00 -2.44
C VAL A 211 7.11 7.95 -3.93
N THR A 212 6.59 6.85 -4.46
CA THR A 212 6.21 6.74 -5.87
C THR A 212 4.89 7.44 -6.15
N MET A 213 3.94 7.37 -5.23
CA MET A 213 2.63 8.02 -5.37
C MET A 213 2.70 9.53 -5.11
N TYR A 214 3.58 9.96 -4.22
CA TYR A 214 3.70 11.35 -3.76
C TYR A 214 5.15 11.81 -3.92
N ASP A 215 5.47 12.40 -5.05
CA ASP A 215 6.81 12.76 -5.53
C ASP A 215 7.59 13.75 -4.64
N TYR A 216 6.91 14.40 -3.70
CA TYR A 216 7.53 15.29 -2.72
C TYR A 216 7.97 14.57 -1.43
N LEU A 217 7.58 13.31 -1.23
CA LEU A 217 8.05 12.50 -0.10
C LEU A 217 9.47 12.00 -0.38
N GLU A 218 10.28 11.90 0.66
CA GLU A 218 11.67 11.49 0.56
C GLU A 218 11.98 10.29 1.45
N LEU A 219 12.71 9.32 0.90
CA LEU A 219 13.39 8.28 1.68
C LEU A 219 14.85 8.66 1.84
N THR A 220 15.35 8.64 3.08
CA THR A 220 16.70 9.11 3.40
C THR A 220 17.46 8.18 4.34
N ASN A 221 18.79 8.24 4.28
CA ASN A 221 19.72 7.63 5.24
C ASN A 221 20.23 8.64 6.28
N ASP A 222 19.81 9.92 6.21
CA ASP A 222 20.24 10.95 7.16
C ASP A 222 19.47 10.83 8.50
N LEU A 223 20.09 10.18 9.46
CA LEU A 223 19.52 10.01 10.81
C LEU A 223 19.26 11.34 11.52
N ASN A 224 20.06 12.40 11.28
CA ASN A 224 19.82 13.69 11.92
C ASN A 224 18.51 14.30 11.38
N ALA A 225 18.28 14.16 10.08
CA ALA A 225 17.04 14.59 9.46
C ALA A 225 15.83 13.79 9.96
N LEU A 226 15.99 12.48 10.19
CA LEU A 226 14.94 11.61 10.71
C LEU A 226 14.63 11.86 12.19
N LEU A 227 15.59 12.30 12.98
CA LEU A 227 15.44 12.64 14.40
C LEU A 227 14.90 14.06 14.63
N ASP A 228 14.89 14.92 13.61
CA ASP A 228 14.40 16.30 13.75
C ASP A 228 12.86 16.34 13.70
N GLU A 229 12.25 16.51 14.86
CA GLU A 229 10.80 16.66 15.02
C GLU A 229 10.31 18.09 14.77
N SER A 230 11.21 19.07 14.64
CA SER A 230 10.84 20.49 14.45
C SER A 230 10.15 20.73 13.10
N ASP A 231 10.40 19.88 12.13
CA ASP A 231 9.86 19.94 10.77
C ASP A 231 8.55 19.15 10.60
N HIS A 232 8.07 18.46 11.65
CA HIS A 232 6.83 17.68 11.57
C HIS A 232 5.66 18.54 11.09
N TYR A 233 4.78 17.96 10.27
CA TYR A 233 3.66 18.63 9.58
C TYR A 233 4.07 19.73 8.60
N THR A 234 5.32 19.72 8.14
CA THR A 234 5.83 20.63 7.10
C THR A 234 6.39 19.86 5.93
N MET A 235 6.54 20.51 4.77
CA MET A 235 7.16 19.89 3.60
C MET A 235 8.62 19.51 3.85
N ASP A 236 9.35 20.26 4.68
CA ASP A 236 10.73 19.94 5.03
C ASP A 236 10.84 18.67 5.88
N GLY A 237 9.78 18.28 6.59
CA GLY A 237 9.68 17.06 7.37
C GLY A 237 9.04 15.88 6.62
N ALA A 238 8.77 16.00 5.32
CA ALA A 238 8.12 14.98 4.50
C ALA A 238 9.10 13.85 4.11
N ARG A 239 9.71 13.21 5.12
CA ARG A 239 10.76 12.21 4.96
C ARG A 239 10.65 11.03 5.92
N MET A 240 11.08 9.87 5.44
CA MET A 240 11.16 8.61 6.20
C MET A 240 12.47 7.85 5.86
N GLY A 241 12.71 6.78 6.55
CA GLY A 241 13.89 5.93 6.35
C GLY A 241 13.97 4.85 7.43
N VAL A 242 15.03 4.14 7.46
CA VAL A 242 16.33 4.32 6.77
C VAL A 242 16.28 3.62 5.40
N LEU A 243 16.59 4.31 4.31
CA LEU A 243 16.43 3.80 2.94
C LEU A 243 17.18 2.49 2.69
N ASP A 244 18.48 2.41 3.05
CA ASP A 244 19.27 1.20 2.81
C ASP A 244 18.70 -0.02 3.53
N LEU A 245 18.09 0.19 4.71
CA LEU A 245 17.46 -0.86 5.48
C LEU A 245 16.20 -1.39 4.81
N LEU A 246 15.43 -0.54 4.14
CA LEU A 246 14.22 -0.95 3.44
C LEU A 246 14.51 -1.90 2.27
N PHE A 247 15.67 -1.77 1.60
CA PHE A 247 16.08 -2.72 0.56
C PHE A 247 16.35 -4.10 1.13
N GLU A 248 17.08 -4.15 2.25
CA GLU A 248 17.37 -5.42 2.90
C GLU A 248 16.07 -6.08 3.41
N TRP A 249 15.17 -5.31 3.96
CA TRP A 249 13.87 -5.80 4.41
C TRP A 249 13.02 -6.36 3.28
N HIS A 250 12.99 -5.66 2.15
CA HIS A 250 12.28 -6.12 0.96
C HIS A 250 12.77 -7.49 0.46
N LYS A 251 14.08 -7.78 0.60
CA LYS A 251 14.68 -9.07 0.22
C LYS A 251 14.44 -10.15 1.27
N LEU A 252 14.50 -9.79 2.55
CA LEU A 252 14.39 -10.74 3.67
C LEU A 252 12.96 -11.21 3.90
N ASP A 253 12.00 -10.37 3.61
CA ASP A 253 10.57 -10.61 3.79
C ASP A 253 9.84 -10.41 2.45
N PRO A 254 9.80 -11.46 1.59
CA PRO A 254 9.22 -11.38 0.27
C PRO A 254 7.70 -11.28 0.33
N VAL A 255 7.09 -10.77 -0.74
CA VAL A 255 5.63 -10.60 -0.87
C VAL A 255 4.88 -11.90 -0.62
N ASP A 256 3.93 -11.85 0.29
CA ASP A 256 3.09 -12.98 0.68
C ASP A 256 1.65 -12.90 0.12
N GLU A 257 0.80 -13.85 0.50
CA GLU A 257 -0.60 -13.92 0.08
C GLU A 257 -1.44 -12.83 0.72
N PHE A 258 -1.14 -12.44 1.96
CA PHE A 258 -1.84 -11.38 2.66
C PHE A 258 -1.66 -10.02 1.96
N GLU A 259 -0.44 -9.66 1.59
CA GLU A 259 -0.17 -8.44 0.86
C GLU A 259 -0.88 -8.41 -0.50
N ARG A 260 -0.91 -9.54 -1.23
CA ARG A 260 -1.63 -9.64 -2.52
C ARG A 260 -3.13 -9.43 -2.35
N GLN A 261 -3.76 -10.13 -1.38
CA GLN A 261 -5.16 -9.94 -1.04
C GLN A 261 -5.45 -8.47 -0.68
N ARG A 262 -4.59 -7.90 0.16
CA ARG A 262 -4.70 -6.50 0.58
C ARG A 262 -4.64 -5.55 -0.61
N ASN A 263 -3.70 -5.75 -1.52
CA ASN A 263 -3.54 -4.94 -2.73
C ASN A 263 -4.80 -5.01 -3.62
N ASP A 264 -5.42 -6.17 -3.76
CA ASP A 264 -6.66 -6.37 -4.51
C ASP A 264 -7.86 -5.64 -3.88
N VAL A 265 -8.02 -5.73 -2.57
CA VAL A 265 -9.10 -5.04 -1.84
C VAL A 265 -8.95 -3.52 -1.95
N ILE A 266 -7.72 -3.01 -1.82
CA ILE A 266 -7.45 -1.57 -1.95
C ILE A 266 -7.69 -1.10 -3.39
N TYR A 267 -7.26 -1.87 -4.40
CA TYR A 267 -7.54 -1.57 -5.79
C TYR A 267 -9.05 -1.41 -6.06
N ALA A 268 -9.85 -2.33 -5.54
CA ALA A 268 -11.31 -2.25 -5.68
C ALA A 268 -11.92 -1.02 -4.99
N ALA A 269 -11.26 -0.48 -3.96
CA ALA A 269 -11.77 0.64 -3.16
C ALA A 269 -11.29 2.01 -3.66
N GLN A 270 -10.00 2.14 -4.01
CA GLN A 270 -9.41 3.44 -4.38
C GLN A 270 -8.80 3.48 -5.81
N GLY A 271 -8.85 2.37 -6.56
CA GLY A 271 -8.55 2.34 -8.00
C GLY A 271 -7.07 2.27 -8.37
N ASN A 272 -6.17 2.09 -7.41
CA ASN A 272 -4.75 1.93 -7.66
C ASN A 272 -4.14 0.77 -6.85
N ARG A 273 -2.95 0.34 -7.24
CA ARG A 273 -2.23 -0.79 -6.69
C ARG A 273 -0.86 -0.37 -6.18
N ASN A 274 -0.32 -1.10 -5.23
CA ASN A 274 1.09 -0.99 -4.87
C ASN A 274 1.93 -1.82 -5.85
N PRO A 275 2.76 -1.18 -6.71
CA PRO A 275 3.53 -1.88 -7.72
C PRO A 275 4.59 -2.82 -7.15
N TYR A 276 5.06 -2.57 -5.95
CA TYR A 276 6.11 -3.36 -5.28
C TYR A 276 5.59 -4.64 -4.62
N ILE A 277 4.26 -4.80 -4.57
CA ILE A 277 3.61 -6.07 -4.23
C ILE A 277 3.39 -6.89 -5.51
N ASP A 278 2.95 -6.26 -6.58
CA ASP A 278 2.67 -6.94 -7.85
C ASP A 278 3.97 -7.33 -8.58
N HIS A 279 4.97 -6.45 -8.53
CA HIS A 279 6.26 -6.55 -9.21
C HIS A 279 7.41 -6.19 -8.24
N PRO A 280 7.77 -7.08 -7.31
CA PRO A 280 8.82 -6.81 -6.31
C PRO A 280 10.17 -6.48 -6.95
N GLU A 281 10.46 -6.97 -8.17
CA GLU A 281 11.65 -6.66 -8.95
C GLU A 281 11.82 -5.16 -9.24
N TYR A 282 10.76 -4.38 -9.26
CA TYR A 282 10.83 -2.93 -9.52
C TYR A 282 11.66 -2.18 -8.47
N VAL A 283 11.71 -2.68 -7.23
CA VAL A 283 12.57 -2.10 -6.19
C VAL A 283 14.04 -2.15 -6.61
N HIS A 284 14.49 -3.29 -7.16
CA HIS A 284 15.85 -3.50 -7.60
C HIS A 284 16.20 -2.65 -8.83
N LEU A 285 15.26 -2.53 -9.77
CA LEU A 285 15.45 -1.74 -10.99
C LEU A 285 15.50 -0.24 -10.72
N ILE A 286 14.81 0.25 -9.68
CA ILE A 286 14.72 1.68 -9.37
C ILE A 286 15.84 2.13 -8.43
N TRP A 287 16.04 1.46 -7.30
CA TRP A 287 16.91 1.95 -6.24
C TRP A 287 18.25 1.24 -6.12
N GLU A 288 18.36 0.00 -6.60
CA GLU A 288 19.64 -0.70 -6.64
C GLU A 288 20.39 -0.51 -7.97
N ASN A 289 19.82 0.26 -8.91
CA ASN A 289 20.38 0.49 -10.26
C ASN A 289 20.68 -0.80 -11.02
N LYS A 290 19.94 -1.88 -10.74
CA LYS A 290 20.03 -3.11 -11.53
C LYS A 290 19.30 -2.94 -12.84
N THR A 291 19.74 -3.66 -13.85
CA THR A 291 19.09 -3.78 -15.14
C THR A 291 18.19 -5.02 -15.18
N ILE A 292 17.23 -5.05 -16.10
CA ILE A 292 16.40 -6.22 -16.35
C ILE A 292 17.27 -7.42 -16.67
N ASP A 293 18.30 -7.24 -17.51
CA ASP A 293 19.20 -8.31 -17.91
C ASP A 293 19.94 -8.93 -16.70
N GLU A 294 20.40 -8.12 -15.77
CA GLU A 294 21.06 -8.59 -14.52
C GLU A 294 20.12 -9.37 -13.60
N LEU A 295 18.83 -9.07 -13.63
CA LEU A 295 17.82 -9.80 -12.83
C LEU A 295 17.31 -11.08 -13.51
N ILE A 296 17.44 -11.17 -14.85
CA ILE A 296 17.05 -12.35 -15.63
C ILE A 296 18.18 -13.38 -15.71
N GLU A 297 19.45 -12.91 -15.70
CA GLU A 297 20.58 -13.83 -15.75
C GLU A 297 20.54 -14.80 -14.55
N PRO A 298 20.67 -16.12 -14.79
CA PRO A 298 20.81 -17.07 -13.71
C PRO A 298 22.02 -16.67 -12.87
N ILE A 299 21.90 -16.65 -11.55
CA ILE A 299 23.06 -16.55 -10.69
C ILE A 299 23.94 -17.74 -11.05
N GLU A 300 25.08 -17.53 -11.70
CA GLU A 300 26.09 -18.56 -11.78
C GLU A 300 26.43 -18.94 -10.34
N GLU A 301 26.00 -20.14 -9.92
CA GLU A 301 26.44 -20.68 -8.65
C GLU A 301 27.97 -20.60 -8.67
N GLU A 302 28.55 -19.64 -7.98
CA GLU A 302 29.95 -19.75 -7.59
C GLU A 302 30.06 -21.02 -6.77
N THR A 303 30.47 -22.10 -7.46
CA THR A 303 30.85 -23.36 -6.84
C THR A 303 32.19 -23.14 -6.10
N GLU A 304 32.18 -22.27 -5.11
CA GLU A 304 33.06 -22.36 -3.99
C GLU A 304 32.30 -23.22 -2.94
N GLU A 305 32.85 -24.39 -2.67
CA GLU A 305 32.61 -25.10 -1.41
C GLU A 305 33.03 -24.16 -0.25
N ALA A 306 32.25 -23.11 -0.03
CA ALA A 306 32.35 -22.33 1.19
C ALA A 306 31.69 -23.18 2.28
N ASP A 307 32.56 -23.67 3.15
CA ASP A 307 32.21 -24.19 4.47
C ASP A 307 31.13 -23.26 5.06
N VAL A 308 29.89 -23.76 5.08
CA VAL A 308 28.72 -23.01 5.58
C VAL A 308 28.89 -22.88 7.09
N THR A 309 29.76 -21.98 7.50
CA THR A 309 29.63 -21.39 8.82
C THR A 309 28.51 -20.35 8.72
N THR A 310 27.38 -20.72 9.29
CA THR A 310 26.21 -19.87 9.54
C THR A 310 26.66 -18.47 9.93
N THR A 311 26.82 -17.58 8.98
CA THR A 311 26.93 -16.15 9.26
C THR A 311 25.53 -15.72 9.63
N SER A 312 25.28 -15.61 10.92
CA SER A 312 23.97 -15.27 11.45
C SER A 312 23.60 -13.85 11.00
N ILE A 313 22.32 -13.62 10.82
CA ILE A 313 21.73 -12.28 10.63
C ILE A 313 22.32 -11.28 11.65
N ASP A 314 22.61 -11.75 12.86
CA ASP A 314 23.28 -10.98 13.92
C ASP A 314 24.66 -10.43 13.53
N GLN A 315 25.42 -11.16 12.71
CA GLN A 315 26.76 -10.71 12.29
C GLN A 315 26.66 -9.62 11.21
N PHE A 316 25.67 -9.71 10.35
CA PHE A 316 25.35 -8.69 9.34
C PHE A 316 24.84 -7.40 10.01
N ILE A 317 23.99 -7.53 11.03
CA ILE A 317 23.49 -6.42 11.84
C ILE A 317 24.62 -5.76 12.65
N GLU A 318 25.54 -6.54 13.22
CA GLU A 318 26.69 -6.04 14.00
C GLU A 318 27.69 -5.29 13.11
N GLU A 319 28.00 -5.78 11.93
CA GLU A 319 28.89 -5.08 10.99
C GLU A 319 28.32 -3.72 10.53
N ARG A 320 27.02 -3.64 10.34
CA ARG A 320 26.34 -2.39 9.96
C ARG A 320 26.14 -1.44 11.15
N ARG A 321 25.93 -1.94 12.38
CA ARG A 321 25.96 -1.11 13.58
C ARG A 321 27.27 -0.35 13.75
N SER A 322 28.41 -0.92 13.31
CA SER A 322 29.72 -0.27 13.39
C SER A 322 29.90 0.87 12.38
N ILE A 323 29.02 0.99 11.38
CA ILE A 323 29.05 2.07 10.39
C ILE A 323 28.25 3.29 10.89
N PHE A 324 27.32 3.07 11.85
CA PHE A 324 26.44 4.09 12.41
C PHE A 324 26.85 4.55 13.83
N LEU A 325 28.02 4.13 14.35
CA LEU A 325 28.68 4.63 15.54
C LEU A 325 29.98 5.38 15.18
#